data_78b5effc1adc81ef14c707022eaac389
#
_entry.id   78b5effc1adc81ef14c707022eaac389
#
_cell.length_a   1.000
_cell.length_b   1.000
_cell.length_c   1.000
_cell.angle_alpha   90.00
_cell.angle_beta   90.00
_cell.angle_gamma   90.00
#
_symmetry.space_group_name_H-M   'P 1'
#
loop_
_entity.id
_entity.type
_entity.pdbx_description
1 polymer ?
#
loop_
_entity_poly.entity_id
_entity_poly.type
_entity_poly.pdbx_seq_one_letter_code
_entity_poly.pdbx_strand_id
1 'polypeptide(L)'
;MKTSLKKLFIPLLSGLIACNFYSCDSDNEHTAIPIAPILKEIKFPSENDITPGQVAQINGLGFAKEDVLYLNDETNKKEKVEVTEVTDSYLKFIVPLEAGGNYSVIIERAGKQTILNGTFKVPFVVPIIDVVLPSNNIPAKGKVEIRGKGFEDGDIATLYASFYPEGVEYNIPLALNDEGAEFTLPEGLYGVNSIMIIRGERKSNIGTITIETNVGDKLGGGVVFWVDAAKAHGYIVNMSNVGTPTEKFGPEVDPSDAAGTGQSIGSGYANTQNIVRKFNTLQSANNWPEWQGVKIAAQLCLDNRVNDGDFAYTDWFLPSREELIEVFKVKSMLAEKGVNIPANNYWTSSEADGNTGWAAYY
;
A
#
# COMPACT_ATOMS: atom_id res chain seq x y z
N MET A 1 -64.48 -36.26 -9.80
CA MET A 1 -64.08 -37.70 -9.56
C MET A 1 -63.18 -37.72 -8.33
N LYS A 2 -63.63 -38.45 -7.32
CA LYS A 2 -62.95 -38.66 -6.01
C LYS A 2 -61.88 -39.74 -6.14
N THR A 3 -60.73 -39.54 -5.48
CA THR A 3 -59.89 -40.66 -4.98
C THR A 3 -58.94 -40.04 -3.95
N SER A 4 -59.20 -40.14 -2.75
CA SER A 4 -58.96 -41.05 -1.62
C SER A 4 -57.48 -41.12 -1.20
N LEU A 5 -57.20 -40.38 -0.08
CA LEU A 5 -56.00 -40.51 0.77
C LEU A 5 -56.05 -41.84 1.52
N LYS A 6 -54.98 -42.65 1.48
CA LYS A 6 -54.76 -43.74 2.44
C LYS A 6 -53.67 -43.30 3.43
N LYS A 7 -54.02 -43.12 4.68
CA LYS A 7 -53.15 -42.99 5.85
C LYS A 7 -52.56 -44.35 6.20
N LEU A 8 -51.25 -44.46 6.29
CA LEU A 8 -50.60 -45.67 6.83
C LEU A 8 -50.19 -45.36 8.28
N PHE A 9 -50.82 -46.05 9.21
CA PHE A 9 -50.45 -46.09 10.62
C PHE A 9 -49.35 -47.12 10.84
N ILE A 10 -48.25 -46.77 11.53
CA ILE A 10 -47.23 -47.71 12.00
C ILE A 10 -47.34 -47.70 13.54
N PRO A 11 -47.51 -48.82 14.20
CA PRO A 11 -47.62 -48.88 15.65
C PRO A 11 -46.27 -48.80 16.34
N LEU A 12 -46.24 -48.04 17.42
CA LEU A 12 -45.12 -47.85 18.33
C LEU A 12 -44.98 -49.15 19.18
N LEU A 13 -43.85 -49.86 19.00
CA LEU A 13 -43.52 -51.02 19.84
C LEU A 13 -42.59 -50.56 20.96
N SER A 14 -43.13 -50.35 22.17
CA SER A 14 -42.39 -50.12 23.40
C SER A 14 -41.83 -51.43 23.94
N GLY A 15 -40.54 -51.65 23.73
CA GLY A 15 -39.78 -52.71 24.34
C GLY A 15 -39.09 -52.24 25.62
N LEU A 16 -39.60 -52.60 26.80
CA LEU A 16 -38.87 -52.50 28.06
C LEU A 16 -37.75 -53.55 28.03
N ILE A 17 -36.49 -53.13 28.05
CA ILE A 17 -35.35 -54.01 28.31
C ILE A 17 -35.00 -53.82 29.82
N ALA A 18 -35.29 -54.84 30.65
CA ALA A 18 -34.81 -54.90 31.98
C ALA A 18 -33.30 -55.23 31.99
N CYS A 19 -32.50 -54.29 32.43
CA CYS A 19 -31.08 -54.54 32.69
C CYS A 19 -30.90 -55.25 33.99
N ASN A 20 -30.52 -56.55 33.93
CA ASN A 20 -30.00 -57.29 35.09
C ASN A 20 -28.61 -56.76 35.44
N PHE A 21 -28.47 -56.16 36.60
CA PHE A 21 -27.16 -55.85 37.17
C PHE A 21 -26.52 -57.12 37.71
N TYR A 22 -25.56 -57.68 36.98
CA TYR A 22 -24.57 -58.58 37.54
C TYR A 22 -23.37 -57.73 38.00
N SER A 23 -23.21 -57.73 39.35
CA SER A 23 -21.97 -57.29 39.96
C SER A 23 -20.88 -58.36 39.65
N CYS A 24 -19.92 -58.07 38.90
CA CYS A 24 -18.64 -58.77 38.86
C CYS A 24 -17.57 -57.81 39.31
N ASP A 25 -17.11 -57.99 40.55
CA ASP A 25 -15.80 -57.56 40.96
C ASP A 25 -14.75 -58.38 40.17
N SER A 26 -14.04 -57.70 39.30
CA SER A 26 -12.70 -58.14 38.87
C SER A 26 -11.95 -56.88 38.41
N ASP A 27 -10.86 -56.61 39.12
CA ASP A 27 -9.83 -55.64 38.79
C ASP A 27 -9.27 -55.88 37.41
N ASN A 28 -9.98 -55.42 36.41
CA ASN A 28 -9.45 -55.19 35.08
C ASN A 28 -9.51 -53.69 34.82
N GLU A 29 -8.37 -53.01 34.92
CA GLU A 29 -8.19 -51.72 34.29
C GLU A 29 -8.58 -51.84 32.80
N HIS A 30 -9.84 -51.56 32.49
CA HIS A 30 -10.24 -51.28 31.13
C HIS A 30 -9.55 -49.99 30.73
N THR A 31 -8.34 -50.08 30.22
CA THR A 31 -7.74 -49.00 29.45
C THR A 31 -8.73 -48.69 28.32
N ALA A 32 -9.48 -47.62 28.47
CA ALA A 32 -10.40 -47.13 27.44
C ALA A 32 -9.58 -46.99 26.14
N ILE A 33 -10.04 -47.70 25.09
CA ILE A 33 -9.37 -47.60 23.79
C ILE A 33 -9.43 -46.13 23.35
N PRO A 34 -8.29 -45.44 23.16
CA PRO A 34 -8.29 -44.06 22.78
C PRO A 34 -9.06 -43.88 21.48
N ILE A 35 -10.10 -43.03 21.51
CA ILE A 35 -10.89 -42.68 20.35
C ILE A 35 -10.34 -41.37 19.76
N ALA A 36 -10.26 -41.29 18.43
CA ALA A 36 -9.86 -40.03 17.79
C ALA A 36 -10.81 -38.89 18.16
N PRO A 37 -10.32 -37.64 18.29
CA PRO A 37 -11.15 -36.50 18.64
C PRO A 37 -12.31 -36.32 17.65
N ILE A 38 -13.53 -36.16 18.16
CA ILE A 38 -14.71 -35.84 17.34
C ILE A 38 -14.94 -34.34 17.42
N LEU A 39 -14.61 -33.66 16.34
CA LEU A 39 -14.71 -32.22 16.21
C LEU A 39 -15.78 -31.85 15.19
N LYS A 40 -16.57 -30.80 15.46
CA LYS A 40 -17.70 -30.38 14.65
C LYS A 40 -17.68 -28.88 14.41
N GLU A 41 -18.39 -28.44 13.39
CA GLU A 41 -18.61 -27.01 13.05
C GLU A 41 -17.31 -26.20 12.92
N ILE A 42 -16.28 -26.82 12.37
CA ILE A 42 -14.96 -26.21 12.23
C ILE A 42 -15.03 -25.01 11.28
N LYS A 43 -14.50 -23.88 11.76
CA LYS A 43 -14.30 -22.64 11.00
C LYS A 43 -12.87 -22.18 11.18
N PHE A 44 -12.14 -22.15 10.07
CA PHE A 44 -10.79 -21.63 10.04
C PHE A 44 -10.79 -20.09 10.01
N PRO A 45 -9.71 -19.44 10.47
CA PRO A 45 -9.53 -18.01 10.31
C PRO A 45 -9.40 -17.66 8.82
N SER A 46 -9.76 -16.42 8.43
CA SER A 46 -9.54 -15.92 7.07
C SER A 46 -8.07 -15.57 6.87
N GLU A 47 -7.61 -15.51 5.61
CA GLU A 47 -6.23 -15.14 5.29
C GLU A 47 -5.83 -13.77 5.87
N ASN A 48 -6.78 -12.83 5.95
CA ASN A 48 -6.55 -11.50 6.50
C ASN A 48 -6.41 -11.48 8.04
N ASP A 49 -6.85 -12.54 8.71
CA ASP A 49 -6.80 -12.67 10.17
C ASP A 49 -5.59 -13.51 10.64
N ILE A 50 -4.71 -13.88 9.69
CA ILE A 50 -3.56 -14.74 9.98
C ILE A 50 -2.27 -13.98 9.66
N THR A 51 -1.39 -13.94 10.65
CA THR A 51 -0.04 -13.39 10.48
C THR A 51 0.97 -14.34 11.12
N PRO A 52 2.06 -14.73 10.44
CA PRO A 52 3.14 -15.49 11.04
C PRO A 52 3.63 -14.85 12.34
N GLY A 53 3.86 -15.66 13.37
CA GLY A 53 4.26 -15.22 14.70
C GLY A 53 3.14 -14.69 15.59
N GLN A 54 1.92 -14.51 15.08
CA GLN A 54 0.76 -14.04 15.84
C GLN A 54 -0.18 -15.19 16.21
N VAL A 55 -1.10 -14.91 17.15
CA VAL A 55 -2.12 -15.88 17.58
C VAL A 55 -3.23 -15.94 16.54
N ALA A 56 -3.54 -17.13 16.05
CA ALA A 56 -4.71 -17.43 15.23
C ALA A 56 -5.72 -18.29 16.01
N GLN A 57 -6.99 -18.30 15.59
CA GLN A 57 -8.07 -19.03 16.25
C GLN A 57 -8.83 -19.91 15.27
N ILE A 58 -9.01 -21.18 15.65
CA ILE A 58 -9.92 -22.11 14.98
C ILE A 58 -11.16 -22.24 15.86
N ASN A 59 -12.34 -21.95 15.31
CA ASN A 59 -13.61 -22.16 15.98
C ASN A 59 -14.17 -23.54 15.66
N GLY A 60 -14.92 -24.14 16.60
CA GLY A 60 -15.53 -25.44 16.45
C GLY A 60 -16.01 -25.99 17.77
N LEU A 61 -16.50 -27.22 17.80
CA LEU A 61 -16.97 -27.89 19.02
C LEU A 61 -16.18 -29.17 19.27
N GLY A 62 -15.92 -29.44 20.55
CA GLY A 62 -15.31 -30.69 21.00
C GLY A 62 -13.78 -30.62 21.16
N PHE A 63 -13.19 -29.43 21.17
CA PHE A 63 -11.78 -29.25 21.56
C PHE A 63 -11.58 -29.56 23.06
N ALA A 64 -10.40 -30.02 23.41
CA ALA A 64 -10.02 -30.31 24.79
C ALA A 64 -8.59 -29.89 25.09
N LYS A 65 -8.26 -29.65 26.36
CA LYS A 65 -6.95 -29.17 26.80
C LYS A 65 -5.78 -30.08 26.43
N GLU A 66 -6.06 -31.37 26.24
CA GLU A 66 -5.10 -32.39 25.87
C GLU A 66 -4.80 -32.41 24.35
N ASP A 67 -5.49 -31.58 23.57
CA ASP A 67 -5.30 -31.52 22.12
C ASP A 67 -3.94 -30.98 21.75
N VAL A 68 -3.28 -31.70 20.89
CA VAL A 68 -2.04 -31.27 20.24
C VAL A 68 -2.38 -30.90 18.79
N LEU A 69 -2.02 -29.67 18.41
CA LEU A 69 -2.26 -29.15 17.07
C LEU A 69 -1.02 -29.34 16.19
N TYR A 70 -1.26 -29.79 14.98
CA TYR A 70 -0.26 -29.80 13.92
C TYR A 70 -0.79 -29.10 12.69
N LEU A 71 0.08 -28.30 12.05
CA LEU A 71 -0.11 -27.80 10.71
C LEU A 71 0.58 -28.74 9.72
N ASN A 72 -0.11 -29.07 8.65
CA ASN A 72 0.39 -29.90 7.57
C ASN A 72 0.32 -29.12 6.27
N ASP A 73 1.46 -28.83 5.65
CA ASP A 73 1.58 -28.05 4.43
C ASP A 73 1.26 -28.88 3.16
N GLU A 74 1.28 -28.23 2.02
CA GLU A 74 1.03 -28.87 0.71
C GLU A 74 2.06 -29.92 0.34
N THR A 75 3.24 -29.91 0.97
CA THR A 75 4.29 -30.94 0.78
C THR A 75 4.14 -32.13 1.73
N ASN A 76 3.08 -32.14 2.56
CA ASN A 76 2.83 -33.07 3.65
C ASN A 76 3.88 -33.00 4.78
N LYS A 77 4.57 -31.90 4.92
CA LYS A 77 5.39 -31.62 6.09
C LYS A 77 4.50 -31.26 7.26
N LYS A 78 4.56 -32.07 8.31
CA LYS A 78 3.75 -31.89 9.52
C LYS A 78 4.59 -31.18 10.58
N GLU A 79 4.08 -30.06 11.11
CA GLU A 79 4.70 -29.26 12.15
C GLU A 79 3.79 -29.13 13.36
N LYS A 80 4.32 -29.43 14.54
CA LYS A 80 3.61 -29.19 15.82
C LYS A 80 3.69 -27.71 16.16
N VAL A 81 2.53 -27.12 16.50
CA VAL A 81 2.44 -25.71 16.85
C VAL A 81 2.07 -25.50 18.31
N GLU A 82 2.44 -24.35 18.86
CA GLU A 82 2.12 -23.96 20.21
C GLU A 82 0.65 -23.56 20.31
N VAL A 83 -0.08 -24.27 21.17
CA VAL A 83 -1.46 -23.95 21.52
C VAL A 83 -1.47 -23.08 22.76
N THR A 84 -2.06 -21.88 22.66
CA THR A 84 -2.08 -20.88 23.73
C THR A 84 -3.34 -20.93 24.58
N GLU A 85 -4.46 -21.35 23.99
CA GLU A 85 -5.74 -21.42 24.67
C GLU A 85 -6.65 -22.48 24.04
N VAL A 86 -7.36 -23.27 24.86
CA VAL A 86 -8.35 -24.22 24.39
C VAL A 86 -9.59 -24.11 25.22
N THR A 87 -10.74 -24.07 24.57
CA THR A 87 -12.09 -24.21 25.14
C THR A 87 -12.85 -25.27 24.35
N ASP A 88 -14.06 -25.63 24.78
CA ASP A 88 -14.91 -26.53 24.00
C ASP A 88 -15.31 -25.97 22.61
N SER A 89 -15.26 -24.65 22.44
CA SER A 89 -15.75 -23.95 21.24
C SER A 89 -14.68 -23.32 20.37
N TYR A 90 -13.45 -23.27 20.80
CA TYR A 90 -12.31 -22.78 20.00
C TYR A 90 -10.95 -23.26 20.53
N LEU A 91 -9.95 -23.18 19.65
CA LEU A 91 -8.54 -23.39 19.95
C LEU A 91 -7.74 -22.24 19.37
N LYS A 92 -6.86 -21.62 20.19
CA LYS A 92 -5.90 -20.60 19.74
C LYS A 92 -4.48 -21.18 19.71
N PHE A 93 -3.73 -20.77 18.71
CA PHE A 93 -2.35 -21.23 18.50
C PHE A 93 -1.48 -20.11 17.92
N ILE A 94 -0.17 -20.23 18.09
CA ILE A 94 0.79 -19.35 17.46
C ILE A 94 1.09 -19.88 16.06
N VAL A 95 0.87 -19.04 15.04
CA VAL A 95 1.26 -19.36 13.66
C VAL A 95 2.79 -19.38 13.59
N PRO A 96 3.42 -20.45 13.07
CA PRO A 96 4.88 -20.47 12.96
C PRO A 96 5.39 -19.28 12.14
N LEU A 97 6.53 -18.73 12.56
CA LEU A 97 7.13 -17.55 11.90
C LEU A 97 7.41 -17.80 10.41
N GLU A 98 7.85 -19.01 10.09
CA GLU A 98 8.18 -19.41 8.72
C GLU A 98 6.97 -19.98 7.95
N ALA A 99 5.77 -19.94 8.51
CA ALA A 99 4.59 -20.41 7.80
C ALA A 99 4.29 -19.54 6.58
N GLY A 100 3.79 -20.17 5.53
CA GLY A 100 3.32 -19.53 4.30
C GLY A 100 2.74 -20.57 3.35
N GLY A 101 1.62 -20.26 2.69
CA GLY A 101 0.90 -21.21 1.84
C GLY A 101 -0.31 -21.83 2.53
N ASN A 102 -0.84 -22.93 1.96
CA ASN A 102 -2.03 -23.58 2.46
C ASN A 102 -1.69 -24.68 3.48
N TYR A 103 -2.45 -24.72 4.55
CA TYR A 103 -2.31 -25.71 5.61
C TYR A 103 -3.60 -26.46 5.88
N SER A 104 -3.51 -27.79 6.00
CA SER A 104 -4.51 -28.60 6.70
C SER A 104 -4.13 -28.73 8.18
N VAL A 105 -5.13 -28.96 9.03
CA VAL A 105 -4.96 -29.05 10.48
C VAL A 105 -5.21 -30.47 10.95
N ILE A 106 -4.32 -30.95 11.81
CA ILE A 106 -4.41 -32.25 12.45
C ILE A 106 -4.48 -32.02 13.97
N ILE A 107 -5.53 -32.53 14.61
CA ILE A 107 -5.65 -32.57 16.05
C ILE A 107 -5.33 -33.99 16.54
N GLU A 108 -4.46 -34.09 17.53
CA GLU A 108 -4.10 -35.33 18.17
C GLU A 108 -4.53 -35.33 19.64
N ARG A 109 -5.25 -36.36 20.08
CA ARG A 109 -5.62 -36.58 21.47
C ARG A 109 -5.37 -38.03 21.81
N ALA A 110 -4.64 -38.29 22.92
CA ALA A 110 -4.27 -39.63 23.37
C ALA A 110 -3.66 -40.53 22.25
N GLY A 111 -2.82 -39.94 21.38
CA GLY A 111 -2.16 -40.63 20.26
C GLY A 111 -3.06 -40.97 19.08
N LYS A 112 -4.31 -40.51 19.06
CA LYS A 112 -5.22 -40.63 17.93
C LYS A 112 -5.38 -39.29 17.22
N GLN A 113 -5.32 -39.30 15.90
CA GLN A 113 -5.33 -38.10 15.06
C GLN A 113 -6.64 -37.97 14.29
N THR A 114 -7.11 -36.70 14.19
CA THR A 114 -8.23 -36.32 13.32
C THR A 114 -7.74 -35.18 12.43
N ILE A 115 -7.90 -35.33 11.12
CA ILE A 115 -7.67 -34.24 10.17
C ILE A 115 -8.95 -33.43 10.10
N LEU A 116 -8.86 -32.13 10.32
CA LEU A 116 -10.00 -31.23 10.21
C LEU A 116 -10.37 -31.04 8.74
N ASN A 117 -11.68 -30.99 8.47
CA ASN A 117 -12.16 -30.78 7.12
C ASN A 117 -11.99 -29.30 6.72
N GLY A 118 -11.20 -29.05 5.68
CA GLY A 118 -10.85 -27.72 5.17
C GLY A 118 -9.38 -27.37 5.37
N THR A 119 -9.01 -26.24 4.81
CA THR A 119 -7.67 -25.66 4.88
C THR A 119 -7.76 -24.17 5.16
N PHE A 120 -6.68 -23.56 5.60
CA PHE A 120 -6.53 -22.13 5.65
C PHE A 120 -5.20 -21.71 5.01
N LYS A 121 -5.12 -20.45 4.56
CA LYS A 121 -3.94 -19.92 3.92
C LYS A 121 -3.23 -18.95 4.85
N VAL A 122 -1.92 -19.12 4.99
CA VAL A 122 -1.02 -18.21 5.68
C VAL A 122 -0.31 -17.34 4.61
N PRO A 123 -0.33 -16.01 4.72
CA PRO A 123 0.37 -15.14 3.78
C PRO A 123 1.88 -15.43 3.75
N PHE A 124 2.50 -15.34 2.56
CA PHE A 124 3.95 -15.39 2.41
C PHE A 124 4.57 -14.04 2.79
N VAL A 125 4.71 -13.78 4.09
CA VAL A 125 5.34 -12.55 4.59
C VAL A 125 6.72 -12.83 5.19
N VAL A 126 7.60 -11.83 5.18
CA VAL A 126 8.85 -11.88 5.95
C VAL A 126 8.46 -11.75 7.43
N PRO A 127 8.88 -12.66 8.31
CA PRO A 127 8.40 -12.71 9.70
C PRO A 127 9.12 -11.69 10.59
N ILE A 128 8.93 -10.40 10.29
CA ILE A 128 9.49 -9.29 11.06
C ILE A 128 8.44 -8.78 12.04
N ILE A 129 8.82 -8.63 13.29
CA ILE A 129 7.95 -8.20 14.39
C ILE A 129 8.56 -7.04 15.17
N ASP A 130 7.73 -6.31 15.92
CA ASP A 130 8.14 -5.19 16.76
C ASP A 130 8.85 -4.06 15.98
N VAL A 131 8.41 -3.81 14.74
CA VAL A 131 9.06 -2.83 13.86
C VAL A 131 8.84 -1.42 14.35
N VAL A 132 9.93 -0.66 14.48
CA VAL A 132 9.93 0.77 14.74
C VAL A 132 10.79 1.46 13.69
N LEU A 133 10.15 2.31 12.88
CA LEU A 133 10.81 3.15 11.89
C LEU A 133 11.20 4.51 12.47
N PRO A 134 12.19 5.21 11.89
CA PRO A 134 12.50 6.57 12.26
C PRO A 134 11.27 7.49 12.17
N SER A 135 11.00 8.25 13.22
CA SER A 135 9.88 9.21 13.27
C SER A 135 10.24 10.58 12.69
N ASN A 136 11.53 10.88 12.56
CA ASN A 136 12.03 12.13 11.99
C ASN A 136 12.27 11.97 10.50
N ASN A 137 12.21 13.08 9.77
CA ASN A 137 12.64 13.10 8.38
C ASN A 137 14.12 12.72 8.27
N ILE A 138 14.46 11.93 7.26
CA ILE A 138 15.80 11.43 7.04
C ILE A 138 16.47 12.29 5.97
N PRO A 139 17.67 12.82 6.21
CA PRO A 139 18.40 13.57 5.18
C PRO A 139 18.64 12.73 3.94
N ALA A 140 18.66 13.35 2.75
CA ALA A 140 19.05 12.70 1.51
C ALA A 140 20.40 11.99 1.68
N LYS A 141 20.52 10.75 1.19
CA LYS A 141 21.68 9.86 1.39
C LYS A 141 21.95 9.52 2.86
N GLY A 142 20.99 9.79 3.74
CA GLY A 142 21.09 9.46 5.17
C GLY A 142 20.98 7.98 5.45
N LYS A 143 21.34 7.62 6.66
CA LYS A 143 21.20 6.25 7.19
C LYS A 143 19.79 6.06 7.73
N VAL A 144 19.17 4.95 7.40
CA VAL A 144 17.89 4.50 7.93
C VAL A 144 18.15 3.37 8.90
N GLU A 145 17.77 3.54 10.15
CA GLU A 145 17.84 2.52 11.18
C GLU A 145 16.45 1.99 11.46
N ILE A 146 16.27 0.68 11.33
CA ILE A 146 14.99 -0.01 11.57
C ILE A 146 15.19 -0.89 12.81
N ARG A 147 14.45 -0.61 13.86
CA ARG A 147 14.39 -1.50 15.02
C ARG A 147 13.36 -2.58 14.79
N GLY A 148 13.62 -3.77 15.30
CA GLY A 148 12.71 -4.90 15.17
C GLY A 148 13.44 -6.22 15.26
N LYS A 149 12.68 -7.32 15.18
CA LYS A 149 13.20 -8.67 15.24
C LYS A 149 12.84 -9.44 13.98
N GLY A 150 13.61 -10.47 13.68
CA GLY A 150 13.35 -11.34 12.53
C GLY A 150 14.00 -10.90 11.23
N PHE A 151 14.86 -9.87 11.24
CA PHE A 151 15.74 -9.55 10.12
C PHE A 151 16.85 -10.60 9.98
N GLU A 152 17.20 -10.93 8.74
CA GLU A 152 18.25 -11.92 8.43
C GLU A 152 19.19 -11.38 7.36
N ASP A 153 20.39 -11.98 7.33
CA ASP A 153 21.37 -11.67 6.29
C ASP A 153 20.82 -12.02 4.90
N GLY A 154 20.97 -11.08 3.98
CA GLY A 154 20.39 -11.18 2.63
C GLY A 154 19.01 -10.60 2.47
N ASP A 155 18.37 -10.05 3.52
CA ASP A 155 17.16 -9.26 3.39
C ASP A 155 17.42 -7.99 2.58
N ILE A 156 16.43 -7.59 1.77
CA ILE A 156 16.49 -6.41 0.92
C ILE A 156 15.37 -5.46 1.32
N ALA A 157 15.72 -4.20 1.57
CA ALA A 157 14.73 -3.12 1.64
C ALA A 157 14.44 -2.61 0.23
N THR A 158 13.18 -2.69 -0.19
CA THR A 158 12.71 -2.08 -1.42
C THR A 158 11.91 -0.83 -1.08
N LEU A 159 12.36 0.31 -1.60
CA LEU A 159 11.69 1.59 -1.40
C LEU A 159 10.80 1.91 -2.60
N TYR A 160 9.56 2.30 -2.30
CA TYR A 160 8.58 2.76 -3.28
C TYR A 160 8.25 4.21 -2.98
N ALA A 161 8.65 5.11 -3.86
CA ALA A 161 8.33 6.52 -3.73
C ALA A 161 6.95 6.83 -4.32
N SER A 162 6.14 7.59 -3.58
CA SER A 162 4.81 8.00 -4.03
C SER A 162 4.81 8.97 -5.23
N PHE A 163 5.96 9.55 -5.56
CA PHE A 163 6.14 10.55 -6.63
C PHE A 163 6.70 10.00 -7.92
N TYR A 164 7.21 8.77 -7.92
CA TYR A 164 7.77 8.20 -9.14
C TYR A 164 6.66 7.57 -9.98
N PRO A 165 6.83 7.55 -11.31
CA PRO A 165 5.98 6.72 -12.16
C PRO A 165 5.93 5.29 -11.62
N GLU A 166 4.79 4.63 -11.74
CA GLU A 166 4.63 3.24 -11.30
C GLU A 166 5.80 2.38 -11.80
N GLY A 167 6.47 1.67 -10.90
CA GLY A 167 7.51 0.71 -11.23
C GLY A 167 8.94 1.08 -10.84
N VAL A 168 9.18 2.22 -10.19
CA VAL A 168 10.53 2.52 -9.66
C VAL A 168 10.73 1.88 -8.31
N GLU A 169 11.57 0.88 -8.28
CA GLU A 169 11.95 0.15 -7.07
C GLU A 169 13.45 0.35 -6.78
N TYR A 170 13.77 0.82 -5.59
CA TYR A 170 15.14 0.88 -5.11
C TYR A 170 15.38 -0.28 -4.17
N ASN A 171 16.13 -1.29 -4.65
CA ASN A 171 16.47 -2.47 -3.87
C ASN A 171 17.80 -2.26 -3.16
N ILE A 172 17.77 -2.20 -1.83
CA ILE A 172 18.93 -1.86 -0.99
C ILE A 172 19.18 -3.01 -0.02
N PRO A 173 20.37 -3.64 -0.05
CA PRO A 173 20.73 -4.66 0.92
C PRO A 173 20.69 -4.10 2.35
N LEU A 174 20.12 -4.86 3.28
CA LEU A 174 20.13 -4.53 4.70
C LEU A 174 21.46 -4.95 5.35
N ALA A 175 21.96 -4.11 6.23
CA ALA A 175 22.99 -4.48 7.18
C ALA A 175 22.34 -4.74 8.54
N LEU A 176 22.64 -5.88 9.16
CA LEU A 176 22.11 -6.22 10.49
C LEU A 176 22.88 -5.49 11.57
N ASN A 177 22.19 -5.11 12.64
CA ASN A 177 22.76 -4.57 13.86
C ASN A 177 22.06 -5.15 15.11
N ASP A 178 22.52 -4.78 16.30
CA ASP A 178 22.01 -5.34 17.57
C ASP A 178 20.52 -5.03 17.84
N GLU A 179 19.96 -3.99 17.22
CA GLU A 179 18.57 -3.55 17.42
C GLU A 179 17.63 -3.94 16.26
N GLY A 180 18.17 -4.41 15.14
CA GLY A 180 17.42 -4.78 13.94
C GLY A 180 18.25 -4.71 12.67
N ALA A 181 17.97 -3.74 11.79
CA ALA A 181 18.67 -3.58 10.52
C ALA A 181 18.83 -2.11 10.13
N GLU A 182 19.74 -1.85 9.20
CA GLU A 182 20.00 -0.51 8.70
C GLU A 182 20.38 -0.53 7.22
N PHE A 183 20.18 0.60 6.55
CA PHE A 183 20.65 0.82 5.19
C PHE A 183 20.91 2.30 4.93
N THR A 184 21.64 2.61 3.87
CA THR A 184 21.88 3.99 3.42
C THR A 184 21.01 4.30 2.22
N LEU A 185 20.33 5.46 2.23
CA LEU A 185 19.50 5.91 1.13
C LEU A 185 20.35 6.17 -0.12
N PRO A 186 19.94 5.67 -1.30
CA PRO A 186 20.56 6.02 -2.55
C PRO A 186 20.30 7.49 -2.91
N GLU A 187 21.06 8.00 -3.88
CA GLU A 187 20.84 9.33 -4.42
C GLU A 187 19.52 9.40 -5.20
N GLY A 188 18.85 10.54 -5.14
CA GLY A 188 17.63 10.79 -5.90
C GLY A 188 16.33 10.38 -5.20
N LEU A 189 16.38 9.77 -4.02
CA LEU A 189 15.20 9.51 -3.20
C LEU A 189 14.82 10.71 -2.35
N TYR A 190 13.51 11.00 -2.28
CA TYR A 190 12.94 12.10 -1.50
C TYR A 190 11.47 11.85 -1.17
N GLY A 191 10.90 12.67 -0.27
CA GLY A 191 9.49 12.60 0.12
C GLY A 191 9.12 11.34 0.87
N VAL A 192 7.85 10.96 0.81
CA VAL A 192 7.31 9.79 1.52
C VAL A 192 7.56 8.52 0.71
N ASN A 193 8.21 7.55 1.31
CA ASN A 193 8.53 6.26 0.71
C ASN A 193 8.02 5.12 1.57
N SER A 194 7.33 4.15 1.00
CA SER A 194 7.02 2.90 1.70
C SER A 194 8.19 1.94 1.63
N ILE A 195 8.38 1.17 2.69
CA ILE A 195 9.46 0.19 2.80
C ILE A 195 8.85 -1.21 2.75
N MET A 196 9.25 -1.98 1.76
CA MET A 196 8.97 -3.39 1.64
C MET A 196 10.26 -4.18 1.97
N ILE A 197 10.19 -5.12 2.89
CA ILE A 197 11.29 -6.06 3.10
C ILE A 197 11.04 -7.31 2.27
N ILE A 198 12.06 -7.75 1.54
CA ILE A 198 12.03 -8.92 0.65
C ILE A 198 13.05 -9.94 1.13
N ARG A 199 12.61 -11.19 1.29
CA ARG A 199 13.42 -12.39 1.56
C ARG A 199 12.97 -13.50 0.62
N GLY A 200 13.70 -13.75 -0.47
CA GLY A 200 13.27 -14.68 -1.51
C GLY A 200 11.92 -14.26 -2.09
N GLU A 201 10.91 -15.12 -1.99
CA GLU A 201 9.54 -14.84 -2.46
C GLU A 201 8.67 -14.12 -1.42
N ARG A 202 9.13 -13.99 -0.19
CA ARG A 202 8.40 -13.37 0.91
C ARG A 202 8.55 -11.85 0.87
N LYS A 203 7.45 -11.14 1.16
CA LYS A 203 7.42 -9.67 1.18
C LYS A 203 6.63 -9.16 2.38
N SER A 204 7.15 -8.15 3.05
CA SER A 204 6.44 -7.47 4.14
C SER A 204 6.57 -5.97 4.02
N ASN A 205 5.45 -5.28 3.95
CA ASN A 205 5.43 -3.83 4.10
C ASN A 205 5.56 -3.50 5.59
N ILE A 206 6.63 -2.77 5.95
CA ILE A 206 6.93 -2.42 7.33
C ILE A 206 6.58 -0.96 7.67
N GLY A 207 6.04 -0.21 6.73
CA GLY A 207 5.59 1.17 6.93
C GLY A 207 6.23 2.15 5.97
N THR A 208 6.27 3.42 6.37
CA THR A 208 6.78 4.52 5.55
C THR A 208 7.84 5.33 6.28
N ILE A 209 8.77 5.90 5.53
CA ILE A 209 9.71 6.92 5.98
C ILE A 209 9.54 8.18 5.15
N THR A 210 9.93 9.33 5.71
CA THR A 210 9.99 10.59 4.97
C THR A 210 11.44 10.99 4.78
N ILE A 211 11.81 11.22 3.51
CA ILE A 211 13.15 11.69 3.14
C ILE A 211 13.04 13.19 2.88
N GLU A 212 13.91 14.00 3.51
CA GLU A 212 13.89 15.44 3.36
C GLU A 212 14.10 15.87 1.92
N THR A 213 13.25 16.80 1.49
CA THR A 213 13.41 17.55 0.25
C THR A 213 13.78 18.98 0.59
N ASN A 214 14.79 19.53 -0.04
CA ASN A 214 15.23 20.91 0.21
C ASN A 214 15.15 21.75 -1.07
N VAL A 215 14.87 23.04 -0.88
CA VAL A 215 14.95 24.00 -1.99
C VAL A 215 16.37 24.00 -2.55
N GLY A 216 16.47 23.84 -3.88
CA GLY A 216 17.74 23.69 -4.59
C GLY A 216 18.18 22.26 -4.88
N ASP A 217 17.46 21.23 -4.41
CA ASP A 217 17.71 19.85 -4.81
C ASP A 217 17.34 19.65 -6.29
N LYS A 218 18.15 18.87 -7.02
CA LYS A 218 17.86 18.48 -8.40
C LYS A 218 17.09 17.18 -8.37
N LEU A 219 15.84 17.22 -8.80
CA LEU A 219 14.90 16.09 -8.73
C LEU A 219 13.99 16.11 -9.97
N GLY A 220 13.61 14.95 -10.45
CA GLY A 220 12.55 14.83 -11.45
C GLY A 220 12.78 15.61 -12.76
N GLY A 221 14.05 15.80 -13.13
CA GLY A 221 14.44 16.58 -14.31
C GLY A 221 14.35 18.10 -14.12
N GLY A 222 14.17 18.58 -12.87
CA GLY A 222 14.11 20.00 -12.54
C GLY A 222 14.89 20.35 -11.28
N VAL A 223 14.58 21.50 -10.68
CA VAL A 223 15.14 21.97 -9.40
C VAL A 223 14.01 22.34 -8.46
N VAL A 224 14.08 21.90 -7.22
CA VAL A 224 13.10 22.22 -6.19
C VAL A 224 13.14 23.72 -5.88
N PHE A 225 12.01 24.39 -6.02
CA PHE A 225 11.87 25.81 -5.71
C PHE A 225 11.04 26.09 -4.45
N TRP A 226 10.23 25.11 -4.06
CA TRP A 226 9.40 25.24 -2.87
C TRP A 226 9.21 23.87 -2.22
N VAL A 227 9.14 23.86 -0.88
CA VAL A 227 8.81 22.69 -0.07
C VAL A 227 7.80 23.05 1.01
N ASP A 228 6.98 22.10 1.42
CA ASP A 228 6.08 22.28 2.57
C ASP A 228 6.86 22.36 3.90
N ALA A 229 6.16 22.72 4.99
CA ALA A 229 6.76 22.84 6.31
C ALA A 229 7.34 21.51 6.83
N ALA A 230 6.81 20.39 6.38
CA ALA A 230 7.27 19.04 6.73
C ALA A 230 8.45 18.58 5.87
N LYS A 231 8.81 19.31 4.82
CA LYS A 231 9.82 18.94 3.81
C LYS A 231 9.54 17.57 3.14
N ALA A 232 8.29 17.13 3.18
CA ALA A 232 7.85 15.88 2.60
C ALA A 232 7.38 16.03 1.15
N HIS A 233 6.90 17.23 0.79
CA HIS A 233 6.39 17.55 -0.54
C HIS A 233 7.00 18.85 -1.02
N GLY A 234 7.18 18.97 -2.35
CA GLY A 234 7.72 20.18 -2.95
C GLY A 234 7.31 20.32 -4.40
N TYR A 235 7.65 21.46 -4.98
CA TYR A 235 7.50 21.73 -6.40
C TYR A 235 8.85 21.97 -7.04
N ILE A 236 9.00 21.48 -8.27
CA ILE A 236 10.19 21.64 -9.08
C ILE A 236 9.91 22.59 -10.25
N VAL A 237 10.93 23.34 -10.63
CA VAL A 237 10.92 24.13 -11.88
C VAL A 237 11.77 23.44 -12.93
N ASN A 238 11.30 23.44 -14.18
CA ASN A 238 12.06 22.88 -15.30
C ASN A 238 13.37 23.66 -15.49
N MET A 239 14.42 22.97 -15.96
CA MET A 239 15.73 23.56 -16.24
C MET A 239 15.69 24.63 -17.33
N SER A 240 14.69 24.59 -18.21
CA SER A 240 14.50 25.54 -19.31
C SER A 240 13.03 25.92 -19.44
N ASN A 241 12.81 27.12 -20.02
CA ASN A 241 11.47 27.56 -20.35
C ASN A 241 10.81 26.64 -21.37
N VAL A 242 9.49 26.42 -21.17
CA VAL A 242 8.64 25.75 -22.14
C VAL A 242 8.00 26.81 -23.05
N GLY A 243 8.12 26.63 -24.37
CA GLY A 243 7.61 27.58 -25.33
C GLY A 243 8.51 28.82 -25.56
N THR A 244 7.96 29.84 -26.18
CA THR A 244 8.62 31.09 -26.53
C THR A 244 7.95 32.28 -25.84
N PRO A 245 8.58 33.47 -25.80
CA PRO A 245 7.97 34.66 -25.19
C PRO A 245 6.66 35.13 -25.87
N THR A 246 6.32 34.59 -27.03
CA THR A 246 5.13 34.96 -27.82
C THR A 246 3.96 33.97 -27.63
N GLU A 247 4.10 32.99 -26.77
CA GLU A 247 3.01 32.03 -26.52
C GLU A 247 1.76 32.71 -25.96
N LYS A 248 0.61 32.24 -26.42
CA LYS A 248 -0.68 32.81 -26.05
C LYS A 248 -1.21 32.10 -24.79
N PHE A 249 -1.85 32.87 -23.94
CA PHE A 249 -2.59 32.31 -22.79
C PHE A 249 -3.87 31.58 -23.25
N GLY A 250 -4.62 32.22 -24.13
CA GLY A 250 -5.87 31.74 -24.71
C GLY A 250 -6.60 32.86 -25.47
N PRO A 251 -7.76 32.60 -26.07
CA PRO A 251 -8.62 33.64 -26.65
C PRO A 251 -9.23 34.52 -25.55
N GLU A 252 -9.59 35.74 -25.88
CA GLU A 252 -10.49 36.55 -25.06
C GLU A 252 -11.87 35.90 -25.01
N VAL A 253 -12.40 35.70 -23.83
CA VAL A 253 -13.70 35.07 -23.60
C VAL A 253 -14.54 35.90 -22.61
N ASP A 254 -15.84 35.70 -22.62
CA ASP A 254 -16.71 36.31 -21.62
C ASP A 254 -16.30 35.87 -20.22
N PRO A 255 -16.33 36.73 -19.18
CA PRO A 255 -16.01 36.36 -17.80
C PRO A 255 -16.77 35.12 -17.26
N SER A 256 -17.98 34.87 -17.80
CA SER A 256 -18.74 33.67 -17.49
C SER A 256 -18.12 32.38 -18.04
N ASP A 257 -17.21 32.52 -18.99
CA ASP A 257 -16.45 31.42 -19.61
C ASP A 257 -15.05 31.22 -19.04
N ALA A 258 -14.69 31.91 -17.95
CA ALA A 258 -13.45 31.71 -17.24
C ALA A 258 -13.29 30.25 -16.76
N ALA A 259 -12.04 29.79 -16.68
CA ALA A 259 -11.73 28.43 -16.24
C ALA A 259 -11.90 28.20 -14.73
N GLY A 260 -12.07 29.28 -13.96
CA GLY A 260 -12.30 29.20 -12.51
C GLY A 260 -11.03 28.79 -11.76
N THR A 261 -9.96 29.56 -11.95
CA THR A 261 -8.62 29.22 -11.43
C THR A 261 -8.34 29.85 -10.05
N GLY A 262 -7.54 29.16 -9.25
CA GLY A 262 -7.02 29.65 -7.96
C GLY A 262 -5.66 30.36 -8.10
N GLN A 263 -5.24 31.10 -7.08
CA GLN A 263 -3.95 31.81 -7.04
C GLN A 263 -2.91 31.14 -6.14
N SER A 264 -3.36 30.32 -5.18
CA SER A 264 -2.52 29.78 -4.11
C SER A 264 -1.54 28.70 -4.59
N ILE A 265 -0.50 28.47 -3.80
CA ILE A 265 0.39 27.32 -3.95
C ILE A 265 -0.44 26.04 -3.92
N GLY A 266 -0.18 25.12 -4.87
CA GLY A 266 -0.95 23.89 -5.07
C GLY A 266 -2.07 24.00 -6.10
N SER A 267 -2.39 25.20 -6.61
CA SER A 267 -3.47 25.39 -7.57
C SER A 267 -3.02 25.15 -9.02
N GLY A 268 -1.74 25.28 -9.33
CA GLY A 268 -1.23 25.35 -10.71
C GLY A 268 -1.62 24.19 -11.59
N TYR A 269 -1.49 22.95 -11.09
CA TYR A 269 -1.85 21.76 -11.85
C TYR A 269 -3.34 21.71 -12.21
N ALA A 270 -4.22 21.88 -11.22
CA ALA A 270 -5.67 21.90 -11.43
C ALA A 270 -6.10 23.05 -12.34
N ASN A 271 -5.53 24.25 -12.15
CA ASN A 271 -5.74 25.40 -13.02
C ASN A 271 -5.39 25.08 -14.48
N THR A 272 -4.19 24.53 -14.70
CA THR A 272 -3.70 24.17 -16.03
C THR A 272 -4.65 23.22 -16.76
N GLN A 273 -5.10 22.18 -16.07
CA GLN A 273 -6.09 21.24 -16.62
C GLN A 273 -7.43 21.92 -16.93
N ASN A 274 -7.91 22.81 -16.06
CA ASN A 274 -9.15 23.54 -16.25
C ASN A 274 -9.08 24.46 -17.45
N ILE A 275 -7.98 25.23 -17.61
CA ILE A 275 -7.73 26.11 -18.74
C ILE A 275 -7.75 25.33 -20.06
N VAL A 276 -7.03 24.22 -20.13
CA VAL A 276 -6.95 23.41 -21.36
C VAL A 276 -8.32 22.79 -21.67
N ARG A 277 -9.02 22.26 -20.67
CA ARG A 277 -10.37 21.71 -20.88
C ARG A 277 -11.35 22.77 -21.38
N LYS A 278 -11.35 23.95 -20.75
CA LYS A 278 -12.24 25.06 -21.14
C LYS A 278 -11.90 25.55 -22.53
N PHE A 279 -10.63 25.75 -22.85
CA PHE A 279 -10.18 26.12 -24.20
C PHE A 279 -10.68 25.15 -25.27
N ASN A 280 -10.49 23.85 -25.08
CA ASN A 280 -10.94 22.82 -26.02
C ASN A 280 -12.46 22.81 -26.20
N THR A 281 -13.21 23.03 -25.11
CA THR A 281 -14.67 23.11 -25.16
C THR A 281 -15.14 24.31 -25.97
N LEU A 282 -14.57 25.49 -25.70
CA LEU A 282 -14.93 26.72 -26.39
C LEU A 282 -14.51 26.71 -27.87
N GLN A 283 -13.33 26.18 -28.17
CA GLN A 283 -12.88 26.02 -29.55
C GLN A 283 -13.83 25.11 -30.35
N SER A 284 -14.27 24.01 -29.75
CA SER A 284 -15.21 23.08 -30.40
C SER A 284 -16.59 23.73 -30.61
N ALA A 285 -17.06 24.55 -29.66
CA ALA A 285 -18.34 25.22 -29.73
C ALA A 285 -18.35 26.37 -30.73
N ASN A 286 -17.29 27.17 -30.80
CA ASN A 286 -17.21 28.40 -31.56
C ASN A 286 -16.49 28.28 -32.91
N ASN A 287 -15.84 27.11 -33.16
CA ASN A 287 -15.10 26.84 -34.39
C ASN A 287 -14.16 28.00 -34.81
N TRP A 288 -13.28 28.42 -33.88
CA TRP A 288 -12.33 29.51 -34.14
C TRP A 288 -11.17 29.07 -35.05
N PRO A 289 -11.18 29.44 -36.35
CA PRO A 289 -10.19 28.97 -37.31
C PRO A 289 -8.74 29.36 -36.93
N GLU A 290 -8.60 30.58 -36.36
CA GLU A 290 -7.31 31.16 -35.95
C GLU A 290 -6.65 30.44 -34.74
N TRP A 291 -7.40 29.61 -34.07
CA TRP A 291 -6.93 28.82 -32.93
C TRP A 291 -6.75 27.34 -33.28
N GLN A 292 -7.11 26.92 -34.49
CA GLN A 292 -6.89 25.53 -34.92
C GLN A 292 -5.41 25.18 -34.98
N GLY A 293 -5.00 24.15 -34.25
CA GLY A 293 -3.61 23.73 -34.17
C GLY A 293 -2.70 24.63 -33.32
N VAL A 294 -3.24 25.70 -32.71
CA VAL A 294 -2.52 26.56 -31.78
C VAL A 294 -2.50 25.91 -30.40
N LYS A 295 -1.30 25.77 -29.82
CA LYS A 295 -1.15 25.35 -28.41
C LYS A 295 -1.07 26.61 -27.55
N ILE A 296 -1.89 26.67 -26.51
CA ILE A 296 -1.82 27.72 -25.48
C ILE A 296 -0.76 27.38 -24.44
N ALA A 297 -0.32 28.34 -23.65
CA ALA A 297 0.73 28.18 -22.65
C ALA A 297 0.48 27.02 -21.70
N ALA A 298 -0.76 26.87 -21.24
CA ALA A 298 -1.16 25.75 -20.37
C ALA A 298 -1.00 24.37 -21.06
N GLN A 299 -1.37 24.28 -22.35
CA GLN A 299 -1.23 23.04 -23.13
C GLN A 299 0.24 22.69 -23.34
N LEU A 300 1.10 23.68 -23.62
CA LEU A 300 2.54 23.44 -23.78
C LEU A 300 3.16 22.85 -22.51
N CYS A 301 2.72 23.29 -21.32
CA CYS A 301 3.18 22.73 -20.07
C CYS A 301 2.73 21.29 -19.89
N LEU A 302 1.45 20.97 -20.14
CA LEU A 302 0.94 19.58 -20.03
C LEU A 302 1.58 18.63 -21.05
N ASP A 303 1.95 19.13 -22.22
CA ASP A 303 2.62 18.33 -23.26
C ASP A 303 4.13 18.19 -23.01
N ASN A 304 4.66 18.93 -22.05
CA ASN A 304 6.09 18.91 -21.76
C ASN A 304 6.49 17.54 -21.19
N ARG A 305 7.65 17.06 -21.64
CA ARG A 305 8.23 15.82 -21.19
C ARG A 305 9.71 16.02 -20.92
N VAL A 306 10.13 15.76 -19.69
CA VAL A 306 11.53 15.81 -19.30
C VAL A 306 12.01 14.42 -18.97
N ASN A 307 13.06 13.97 -19.62
CA ASN A 307 13.70 12.70 -19.30
C ASN A 307 14.84 12.95 -18.32
N ASP A 308 14.89 12.14 -17.26
CA ASP A 308 15.97 12.14 -16.27
C ASP A 308 16.34 10.68 -15.97
N GLY A 309 17.49 10.25 -16.46
CA GLY A 309 17.86 8.84 -16.49
C GLY A 309 16.86 8.03 -17.31
N ASP A 310 16.36 6.95 -16.70
CA ASP A 310 15.39 6.03 -17.31
C ASP A 310 13.94 6.53 -17.17
N PHE A 311 13.73 7.68 -16.54
CA PHE A 311 12.40 8.21 -16.23
C PHE A 311 12.00 9.36 -17.12
N ALA A 312 10.70 9.46 -17.37
CA ALA A 312 10.08 10.56 -18.09
C ALA A 312 9.03 11.22 -17.23
N TYR A 313 9.28 12.45 -16.85
CA TYR A 313 8.36 13.28 -16.09
C TYR A 313 7.43 14.03 -17.04
N THR A 314 6.11 13.89 -16.83
CA THR A 314 5.06 14.40 -17.75
C THR A 314 3.97 15.18 -17.01
N ASP A 315 4.11 15.39 -15.72
CA ASP A 315 3.18 16.09 -14.83
C ASP A 315 3.47 17.59 -14.70
N TRP A 316 4.10 18.17 -15.71
CA TRP A 316 4.42 19.60 -15.79
C TRP A 316 3.16 20.43 -15.95
N PHE A 317 3.14 21.57 -15.30
CA PHE A 317 2.01 22.48 -15.34
C PHE A 317 2.43 23.96 -15.35
N LEU A 318 1.56 24.83 -15.80
CA LEU A 318 1.71 26.27 -15.73
C LEU A 318 1.51 26.71 -14.28
N PRO A 319 2.49 27.37 -13.63
CA PRO A 319 2.41 27.69 -12.22
C PRO A 319 1.26 28.65 -11.91
N SER A 320 0.64 28.52 -10.74
CA SER A 320 -0.24 29.55 -10.20
C SER A 320 0.54 30.85 -9.91
N ARG A 321 -0.18 31.91 -9.62
CA ARG A 321 0.44 33.20 -9.29
C ARG A 321 1.41 33.09 -8.11
N GLU A 322 1.00 32.46 -7.04
CA GLU A 322 1.84 32.32 -5.83
C GLU A 322 2.98 31.33 -6.06
N GLU A 323 2.80 30.27 -6.81
CA GLU A 323 3.88 29.35 -7.19
C GLU A 323 4.97 30.07 -8.00
N LEU A 324 4.58 30.89 -8.99
CA LEU A 324 5.55 31.67 -9.76
C LEU A 324 6.28 32.69 -8.90
N ILE A 325 5.63 33.30 -7.91
CA ILE A 325 6.28 34.19 -6.95
C ILE A 325 7.35 33.43 -6.15
N GLU A 326 7.07 32.20 -5.73
CA GLU A 326 8.07 31.36 -5.03
C GLU A 326 9.28 31.05 -5.92
N VAL A 327 9.07 30.74 -7.20
CA VAL A 327 10.16 30.57 -8.16
C VAL A 327 11.05 31.81 -8.20
N PHE A 328 10.46 33.01 -8.27
CA PHE A 328 11.22 34.26 -8.32
C PHE A 328 11.97 34.60 -7.04
N LYS A 329 11.42 34.26 -5.86
CA LYS A 329 12.12 34.44 -4.57
C LYS A 329 13.46 33.71 -4.52
N VAL A 330 13.56 32.57 -5.18
CA VAL A 330 14.76 31.72 -5.18
C VAL A 330 15.54 31.76 -6.53
N LYS A 331 15.23 32.71 -7.39
CA LYS A 331 15.80 32.83 -8.76
C LYS A 331 17.34 32.78 -8.78
N SER A 332 18.01 33.47 -7.84
CA SER A 332 19.48 33.48 -7.80
C SER A 332 20.04 32.08 -7.52
N MET A 333 19.46 31.36 -6.57
CA MET A 333 19.83 29.98 -6.27
C MET A 333 19.53 29.06 -7.45
N LEU A 334 18.38 29.22 -8.11
CA LEU A 334 18.02 28.45 -9.30
C LEU A 334 19.02 28.65 -10.43
N ALA A 335 19.52 29.87 -10.63
CA ALA A 335 20.57 30.17 -11.61
C ALA A 335 21.89 29.44 -11.29
N GLU A 336 22.28 29.36 -10.04
CA GLU A 336 23.45 28.57 -9.60
C GLU A 336 23.28 27.06 -9.87
N LYS A 337 22.04 26.57 -9.89
CA LYS A 337 21.71 25.17 -10.21
C LYS A 337 21.57 24.93 -11.72
N GLY A 338 21.68 25.98 -12.53
CA GLY A 338 21.61 25.91 -13.99
C GLY A 338 20.23 26.18 -14.59
N VAL A 339 19.25 26.59 -13.78
CA VAL A 339 17.93 27.03 -14.28
C VAL A 339 18.05 28.47 -14.76
N ASN A 340 17.78 28.68 -16.05
CA ASN A 340 17.81 30.03 -16.62
C ASN A 340 16.40 30.64 -16.68
N ILE A 341 16.16 31.66 -15.88
CA ILE A 341 14.92 32.46 -15.88
C ILE A 341 15.23 33.87 -16.39
N PRO A 342 15.17 34.12 -17.73
CA PRO A 342 15.40 35.44 -18.29
C PRO A 342 14.46 36.50 -17.73
N ALA A 343 14.86 37.77 -17.76
CA ALA A 343 13.95 38.86 -17.44
C ALA A 343 12.91 38.98 -18.57
N ASN A 344 11.69 38.57 -18.27
CA ASN A 344 10.59 38.50 -19.23
C ASN A 344 9.25 38.47 -18.54
N ASN A 345 8.16 38.57 -19.29
CA ASN A 345 6.82 38.26 -18.79
C ASN A 345 6.61 36.73 -18.80
N TYR A 346 6.10 36.20 -17.70
CA TYR A 346 5.73 34.80 -17.56
C TYR A 346 4.25 34.67 -17.31
N TRP A 347 3.58 33.80 -18.06
CA TRP A 347 2.20 33.43 -17.79
C TRP A 347 2.09 32.66 -16.50
N THR A 348 1.00 32.89 -15.79
CA THR A 348 0.55 32.03 -14.70
C THR A 348 -0.73 31.30 -15.11
N SER A 349 -1.06 30.23 -14.44
CA SER A 349 -2.35 29.55 -14.59
C SER A 349 -3.49 30.23 -13.81
N SER A 350 -3.22 31.32 -13.13
CA SER A 350 -4.26 32.10 -12.44
C SER A 350 -4.83 33.15 -13.39
N GLU A 351 -6.14 33.12 -13.55
CA GLU A 351 -6.86 34.15 -14.31
C GLU A 351 -7.08 35.39 -13.45
N ALA A 352 -6.90 36.57 -14.04
CA ALA A 352 -7.19 37.85 -13.38
C ALA A 352 -8.68 38.18 -13.44
N ASP A 353 -9.25 37.94 -14.60
CA ASP A 353 -10.67 38.00 -14.95
C ASP A 353 -10.92 37.02 -16.09
N GLY A 354 -12.12 36.90 -16.61
CA GLY A 354 -12.43 35.98 -17.71
C GLY A 354 -11.63 36.19 -19.00
N ASN A 355 -10.93 37.32 -19.13
CA ASN A 355 -10.28 37.74 -20.36
C ASN A 355 -8.76 37.72 -20.29
N THR A 356 -8.16 37.69 -19.09
CA THR A 356 -6.71 37.84 -18.94
C THR A 356 -6.14 36.86 -17.92
N GLY A 357 -5.10 36.15 -18.30
CA GLY A 357 -4.21 35.46 -17.36
C GLY A 357 -3.34 36.49 -16.63
N TRP A 358 -3.03 36.24 -15.36
CA TRP A 358 -1.96 36.98 -14.70
C TRP A 358 -0.64 36.70 -15.38
N ALA A 359 0.02 37.75 -15.88
CA ALA A 359 1.41 37.69 -16.26
C ALA A 359 2.22 38.36 -15.16
N ALA A 360 3.25 37.67 -14.68
CA ALA A 360 4.24 38.29 -13.78
C ALA A 360 5.45 38.73 -14.58
N TYR A 361 5.83 40.02 -14.46
CA TYR A 361 7.05 40.57 -15.03
C TYR A 361 8.18 40.48 -14.00
N TYR A 362 9.34 40.01 -14.46
CA TYR A 362 10.57 39.99 -13.67
C TYR A 362 11.80 40.32 -14.47
#